data_67e567c4ec8f371c6a9d3e267a602e49
#
_entry.id   67e567c4ec8f371c6a9d3e267a602e49
#
_cell.length_a   1.000
_cell.length_b   1.000
_cell.length_c   1.000
_cell.angle_alpha   90.00
_cell.angle_beta   90.00
_cell.angle_gamma   90.00
#
_symmetry.space_group_name_H-M   'P 1'
#
loop_
_entity.id
_entity.type
_entity.pdbx_description
1 polymer ?
#
loop_
_entity_poly.entity_id
_entity_poly.type
_entity_poly.pdbx_seq_one_letter_code
_entity_poly.pdbx_strand_id
1 'polypeptide(L)'
;MRLGEKLRYLREVEGTLRGLDRELSQLEMARLIQKDLGKSISQSYLSQIESGARPHLTNSSRMLLARFFKVHPGYLVDDPEGFSNELISDIGALEDKLDLWLVGGAERFSRDAELHHALLTIARHDDSRMCIMLLGTILENPGLAERLIEVLKAPAPSPDRKPRRRS
;
A
#
# COMPACT_ATOMS: atom_id res chain seq x y z
N MET A 1 1.64 20.46 -2.30
CA MET A 1 2.34 19.83 -1.13
C MET A 1 3.85 19.95 -1.30
N ARG A 2 4.57 20.29 -0.24
CA ARG A 2 6.04 20.24 -0.23
C ARG A 2 6.54 18.80 -0.08
N LEU A 3 7.75 18.53 -0.54
CA LEU A 3 8.36 17.20 -0.47
C LEU A 3 8.35 16.60 0.94
N GLY A 4 8.64 17.41 1.96
CA GLY A 4 8.64 16.96 3.36
C GLY A 4 7.25 16.53 3.85
N GLU A 5 6.19 17.23 3.43
CA GLU A 5 4.79 16.87 3.74
C GLU A 5 4.39 15.56 3.04
N LYS A 6 4.78 15.39 1.77
CA LYS A 6 4.55 14.15 1.03
C LYS A 6 5.24 12.95 1.69
N LEU A 7 6.48 13.13 2.15
CA LEU A 7 7.22 12.06 2.81
C LEU A 7 6.58 11.68 4.15
N ARG A 8 6.12 12.66 4.95
CA ARG A 8 5.39 12.39 6.19
C ARG A 8 4.09 11.64 5.92
N TYR A 9 3.32 12.08 4.94
CA TYR A 9 2.09 11.41 4.53
C TYR A 9 2.33 9.95 4.12
N LEU A 10 3.38 9.69 3.32
CA LEU A 10 3.74 8.32 2.94
C LEU A 10 4.15 7.46 4.15
N ARG A 11 4.79 8.02 5.18
CA ARG A 11 5.09 7.28 6.42
C ARG A 11 3.82 6.93 7.22
N GLU A 12 2.84 7.81 7.22
CA GLU A 12 1.54 7.56 7.84
C GLU A 12 0.81 6.42 7.11
N VAL A 13 0.72 6.49 5.79
CA VAL A 13 0.14 5.44 4.95
C VAL A 13 0.86 4.10 5.16
N GLU A 14 2.20 4.10 5.14
CA GLU A 14 2.98 2.88 5.34
C GLU A 14 2.79 2.31 6.77
N GLY A 15 2.64 3.16 7.78
CA GLY A 15 2.28 2.75 9.14
C GLY A 15 0.95 2.00 9.16
N THR A 16 -0.08 2.56 8.53
CA THR A 16 -1.40 1.94 8.40
C THR A 16 -1.35 0.62 7.64
N LEU A 17 -0.65 0.58 6.51
CA LEU A 17 -0.46 -0.65 5.72
C LEU A 17 0.22 -1.77 6.52
N ARG A 18 1.08 -1.44 7.47
CA ARG A 18 1.73 -2.40 8.38
C ARG A 18 0.94 -2.71 9.64
N GLY A 19 -0.28 -2.18 9.77
CA GLY A 19 -1.16 -2.42 10.91
C GLY A 19 -0.75 -1.65 12.17
N LEU A 20 -0.06 -0.51 12.01
CA LEU A 20 0.25 0.40 13.09
C LEU A 20 -0.84 1.49 13.17
N ASP A 21 -1.28 1.82 14.39
CA ASP A 21 -2.21 2.95 14.62
C ASP A 21 -1.49 4.31 14.66
N ARG A 22 -0.35 4.41 13.99
CA ARG A 22 0.50 5.59 13.93
C ARG A 22 1.39 5.61 12.69
N GLU A 23 1.94 6.79 12.38
CA GLU A 23 2.98 6.91 11.35
C GLU A 23 4.25 6.11 11.73
N LEU A 24 4.95 5.60 10.72
CA LEU A 24 6.31 5.08 10.91
C LEU A 24 7.23 6.21 11.36
N SER A 25 8.02 5.98 12.40
CA SER A 25 9.12 6.90 12.71
C SER A 25 10.20 6.86 11.62
N GLN A 26 10.94 7.95 11.46
CA GLN A 26 12.05 8.02 10.50
C GLN A 26 13.10 6.93 10.75
N LEU A 27 13.31 6.54 12.00
CA LEU A 27 14.24 5.48 12.37
C LEU A 27 13.72 4.09 11.96
N GLU A 28 12.44 3.82 12.20
CA GLU A 28 11.79 2.58 11.76
C GLU A 28 11.81 2.47 10.23
N MET A 29 11.47 3.56 9.54
CA MET A 29 11.55 3.63 8.08
C MET A 29 12.96 3.31 7.56
N ALA A 30 14.00 3.90 8.15
CA ALA A 30 15.38 3.62 7.75
C ALA A 30 15.75 2.14 7.92
N ARG A 31 15.31 1.51 9.03
CA ARG A 31 15.52 0.07 9.30
C ARG A 31 14.76 -0.82 8.31
N LEU A 32 13.52 -0.45 7.99
CA LEU A 32 12.70 -1.19 7.03
C LEU A 32 13.28 -1.12 5.62
N ILE A 33 13.72 0.06 5.17
CA ILE A 33 14.40 0.21 3.88
C ILE A 33 15.65 -0.68 3.79
N GLN A 34 16.44 -0.74 4.87
CA GLN A 34 17.60 -1.62 4.92
C GLN A 34 17.21 -3.10 4.85
N LYS A 35 16.15 -3.48 5.57
CA LYS A 35 15.65 -4.86 5.61
C LYS A 35 15.04 -5.28 4.27
N ASP A 36 14.16 -4.46 3.70
CA ASP A 36 13.32 -4.82 2.55
C ASP A 36 14.05 -4.64 1.21
N LEU A 37 14.95 -3.65 1.12
CA LEU A 37 15.64 -3.30 -0.13
C LEU A 37 17.17 -3.49 -0.10
N GLY A 38 17.75 -3.86 1.05
CA GLY A 38 19.20 -4.01 1.20
C GLY A 38 20.00 -2.70 1.03
N LYS A 39 19.32 -1.56 1.04
CA LYS A 39 19.89 -0.23 0.88
C LYS A 39 19.73 0.57 2.16
N SER A 40 20.69 1.45 2.48
CA SER A 40 20.63 2.29 3.68
C SER A 40 20.29 3.73 3.34
N ILE A 41 19.47 4.34 4.21
CA ILE A 41 19.22 5.77 4.27
C ILE A 41 19.28 6.18 5.73
N SER A 42 19.91 7.32 6.05
CA SER A 42 20.02 7.71 7.45
C SER A 42 18.76 8.43 7.95
N GLN A 43 18.43 8.23 9.21
CA GLN A 43 17.34 8.96 9.88
C GLN A 43 17.57 10.48 9.81
N SER A 44 18.82 10.93 9.99
CA SER A 44 19.18 12.35 9.90
C SER A 44 18.89 12.93 8.50
N TYR A 45 19.15 12.16 7.43
CA TYR A 45 18.83 12.58 6.06
C TYR A 45 17.31 12.73 5.87
N LEU A 46 16.51 11.77 6.35
CA LEU A 46 15.05 11.82 6.29
C LEU A 46 14.51 13.03 7.06
N SER A 47 15.06 13.29 8.25
CA SER A 47 14.70 14.45 9.07
C SER A 47 14.98 15.78 8.36
N GLN A 48 16.12 15.89 7.66
CA GLN A 48 16.47 17.09 6.87
C GLN A 48 15.51 17.34 5.70
N ILE A 49 15.05 16.29 5.04
CA ILE A 49 14.07 16.40 3.96
C ILE A 49 12.71 16.84 4.52
N GLU A 50 12.23 16.20 5.59
CA GLU A 50 10.92 16.50 6.17
C GLU A 50 10.85 17.89 6.81
N SER A 51 11.95 18.37 7.38
CA SER A 51 12.04 19.73 7.92
C SER A 51 12.21 20.82 6.86
N GLY A 52 12.48 20.43 5.58
CA GLY A 52 12.80 21.35 4.51
C GLY A 52 14.23 21.91 4.55
N ALA A 53 15.07 21.48 5.52
CA ALA A 53 16.49 21.84 5.57
C ALA A 53 17.25 21.33 4.32
N ARG A 54 16.73 20.29 3.71
CA ARG A 54 17.18 19.77 2.40
C ARG A 54 15.98 19.73 1.46
N PRO A 55 15.83 20.70 0.55
CA PRO A 55 14.63 20.82 -0.28
C PRO A 55 14.56 19.78 -1.40
N HIS A 56 15.66 19.11 -1.75
CA HIS A 56 15.70 18.18 -2.87
C HIS A 56 16.30 16.83 -2.47
N LEU A 57 15.73 15.76 -3.03
CA LEU A 57 16.30 14.42 -2.98
C LEU A 57 17.37 14.27 -4.07
N THR A 58 18.44 13.52 -3.76
CA THR A 58 19.30 12.98 -4.81
C THR A 58 18.53 11.98 -5.65
N ASN A 59 18.92 11.77 -6.90
CA ASN A 59 18.23 10.80 -7.77
C ASN A 59 18.21 9.39 -7.16
N SER A 60 19.33 8.96 -6.55
CA SER A 60 19.42 7.65 -5.88
C SER A 60 18.48 7.53 -4.69
N SER A 61 18.39 8.58 -3.86
CA SER A 61 17.47 8.59 -2.71
C SER A 61 16.01 8.65 -3.16
N ARG A 62 15.72 9.40 -4.23
CA ARG A 62 14.38 9.47 -4.81
C ARG A 62 13.92 8.09 -5.31
N MET A 63 14.74 7.39 -6.08
CA MET A 63 14.44 6.06 -6.57
C MET A 63 14.31 5.04 -5.45
N LEU A 64 15.14 5.15 -4.40
CA LEU A 64 15.06 4.28 -3.23
C LEU A 64 13.75 4.45 -2.47
N LEU A 65 13.36 5.70 -2.18
CA LEU A 65 12.13 6.03 -1.48
C LEU A 65 10.90 5.69 -2.31
N ALA A 66 10.92 5.99 -3.61
CA ALA A 66 9.86 5.62 -4.54
C ALA A 66 9.61 4.11 -4.55
N ARG A 67 10.67 3.31 -4.60
CA ARG A 67 10.58 1.86 -4.54
C ARG A 67 10.07 1.34 -3.19
N PHE A 68 10.48 1.96 -2.09
CA PHE A 68 10.05 1.57 -0.75
C PHE A 68 8.56 1.82 -0.54
N PHE A 69 8.10 3.01 -0.90
CA PHE A 69 6.68 3.39 -0.79
C PHE A 69 5.81 2.92 -1.95
N LYS A 70 6.39 2.26 -2.95
CA LYS A 70 5.70 1.82 -4.19
C LYS A 70 5.00 2.99 -4.91
N VAL A 71 5.64 4.16 -4.98
CA VAL A 71 5.13 5.34 -5.68
C VAL A 71 6.04 5.72 -6.84
N HIS A 72 5.48 6.44 -7.83
CA HIS A 72 6.28 6.96 -8.95
C HIS A 72 7.31 7.98 -8.44
N PRO A 73 8.59 7.95 -8.90
CA PRO A 73 9.63 8.90 -8.46
C PRO A 73 9.24 10.37 -8.64
N GLY A 74 8.41 10.69 -9.62
CA GLY A 74 7.86 12.03 -9.86
C GLY A 74 6.94 12.53 -8.74
N TYR A 75 6.38 11.65 -7.90
CA TYR A 75 5.62 12.06 -6.72
C TYR A 75 6.52 12.73 -5.67
N LEU A 76 7.78 12.31 -5.58
CA LEU A 76 8.77 12.78 -4.60
C LEU A 76 9.53 14.04 -5.10
N VAL A 77 8.79 15.02 -5.57
CA VAL A 77 9.24 16.38 -5.91
C VAL A 77 8.31 17.40 -5.29
N ASP A 78 8.77 18.64 -5.11
CA ASP A 78 7.88 19.73 -4.71
C ASP A 78 6.89 20.04 -5.84
N ASP A 79 5.64 20.27 -5.49
CA ASP A 79 4.67 20.76 -6.45
C ASP A 79 4.97 22.24 -6.73
N PRO A 80 5.00 22.69 -8.00
CA PRO A 80 5.14 24.09 -8.34
C PRO A 80 4.02 24.91 -7.67
N GLU A 81 4.33 26.14 -7.23
CA GLU A 81 3.35 27.04 -6.67
C GLU A 81 2.21 27.28 -7.67
N GLY A 82 0.98 26.94 -7.27
CA GLY A 82 -0.21 27.08 -8.12
C GLY A 82 -0.60 25.83 -8.94
N PHE A 83 0.13 24.73 -8.81
CA PHE A 83 -0.22 23.48 -9.46
C PHE A 83 -1.21 22.70 -8.56
N SER A 84 -2.49 22.75 -8.91
CA SER A 84 -3.47 21.80 -8.41
C SER A 84 -3.21 20.42 -9.05
N ASN A 85 -3.38 19.36 -8.28
CA ASN A 85 -3.08 17.95 -8.60
C ASN A 85 -3.78 17.37 -9.87
N GLU A 86 -4.33 18.20 -10.76
CA GLU A 86 -5.19 17.75 -11.86
C GLU A 86 -4.45 17.31 -13.14
N LEU A 87 -3.13 17.46 -13.22
CA LEU A 87 -2.38 17.22 -14.46
C LEU A 87 -1.30 16.14 -14.41
N ILE A 88 -1.37 15.19 -13.46
CA ILE A 88 -0.51 14.01 -13.55
C ILE A 88 -1.30 12.89 -14.22
N SER A 89 -1.47 13.02 -15.52
CA SER A 89 -1.99 11.98 -16.40
C SER A 89 -0.85 11.13 -16.94
N ASP A 90 -0.29 10.26 -16.10
CA ASP A 90 0.53 9.15 -16.58
C ASP A 90 -0.02 7.86 -15.97
N ILE A 91 -0.16 6.83 -16.80
CA ILE A 91 -0.80 5.55 -16.43
C ILE A 91 -0.12 4.93 -15.19
N GLY A 92 1.20 5.11 -15.03
CA GLY A 92 1.93 4.72 -13.82
C GLY A 92 1.50 5.47 -12.55
N ALA A 93 1.13 6.75 -12.67
CA ALA A 93 0.65 7.56 -11.54
C ALA A 93 -0.75 7.14 -11.04
N LEU A 94 -1.52 6.40 -11.84
CA LEU A 94 -2.81 5.84 -11.44
C LEU A 94 -2.66 4.58 -10.58
N GLU A 95 -1.66 3.75 -10.86
CA GLU A 95 -1.34 2.58 -10.03
C GLU A 95 -0.85 3.02 -8.65
N ASP A 96 0.03 4.01 -8.59
CA ASP A 96 0.52 4.60 -7.34
C ASP A 96 -0.60 5.26 -6.50
N LYS A 97 -1.67 5.77 -7.15
CA LYS A 97 -2.81 6.38 -6.47
C LYS A 97 -3.83 5.37 -5.96
N LEU A 98 -3.90 4.18 -6.52
CA LEU A 98 -4.88 3.17 -6.13
C LEU A 98 -4.68 2.73 -4.68
N ASP A 99 -3.44 2.41 -4.29
CA ASP A 99 -3.12 1.99 -2.93
C ASP A 99 -3.42 3.11 -1.92
N LEU A 100 -3.04 4.35 -2.24
CA LEU A 100 -3.35 5.52 -1.43
C LEU A 100 -4.87 5.76 -1.31
N TRP A 101 -5.60 5.58 -2.41
CA TRP A 101 -7.06 5.70 -2.41
C TRP A 101 -7.73 4.61 -1.57
N LEU A 102 -7.24 3.37 -1.64
CA LEU A 102 -7.73 2.24 -0.84
C LEU A 102 -7.49 2.46 0.66
N VAL A 103 -6.32 2.97 1.04
CA VAL A 103 -6.00 3.30 2.44
C VAL A 103 -6.91 4.43 2.94
N GLY A 104 -7.00 5.54 2.19
CA GLY A 104 -7.90 6.65 2.55
C GLY A 104 -9.37 6.25 2.56
N GLY A 105 -9.77 5.29 1.71
CA GLY A 105 -11.08 4.65 1.74
C GLY A 105 -11.29 3.85 3.02
N ALA A 106 -10.31 3.02 3.39
CA ALA A 106 -10.38 2.20 4.60
C ALA A 106 -10.58 3.05 5.87
N GLU A 107 -9.90 4.19 5.98
CA GLU A 107 -10.08 5.12 7.11
C GLU A 107 -11.50 5.66 7.23
N ARG A 108 -12.14 6.00 6.10
CA ARG A 108 -13.54 6.47 6.07
C ARG A 108 -14.52 5.41 6.55
N PHE A 109 -14.20 4.14 6.36
CA PHE A 109 -15.00 2.99 6.78
C PHE A 109 -14.50 2.35 8.08
N SER A 110 -13.76 3.08 8.91
CA SER A 110 -13.22 2.58 10.20
C SER A 110 -14.26 2.02 11.16
N ARG A 111 -15.54 2.42 11.03
CA ARG A 111 -16.66 1.87 11.81
C ARG A 111 -17.16 0.50 11.31
N ASP A 112 -16.84 0.15 10.07
CA ASP A 112 -17.12 -1.15 9.47
C ASP A 112 -15.82 -1.95 9.42
N ALA A 113 -15.58 -2.76 10.45
CA ALA A 113 -14.32 -3.48 10.64
C ALA A 113 -14.03 -4.46 9.48
N GLU A 114 -15.05 -5.07 8.88
CA GLU A 114 -14.90 -6.02 7.78
C GLU A 114 -14.50 -5.30 6.49
N LEU A 115 -15.18 -4.21 6.16
CA LEU A 115 -14.86 -3.40 4.98
C LEU A 115 -13.51 -2.71 5.11
N HIS A 116 -13.21 -2.16 6.29
CA HIS A 116 -11.90 -1.58 6.60
C HIS A 116 -10.78 -2.59 6.38
N HIS A 117 -10.92 -3.80 6.94
CA HIS A 117 -9.94 -4.88 6.79
C HIS A 117 -9.80 -5.31 5.32
N ALA A 118 -10.90 -5.47 4.58
CA ALA A 118 -10.88 -5.85 3.17
C ALA A 118 -10.12 -4.83 2.31
N LEU A 119 -10.39 -3.54 2.48
CA LEU A 119 -9.70 -2.47 1.74
C LEU A 119 -8.19 -2.44 2.03
N LEU A 120 -7.79 -2.58 3.31
CA LEU A 120 -6.38 -2.67 3.68
C LEU A 120 -5.72 -3.95 3.15
N THR A 121 -6.43 -5.06 3.09
CA THR A 121 -5.92 -6.32 2.52
C THR A 121 -5.60 -6.17 1.05
N ILE A 122 -6.49 -5.53 0.28
CA ILE A 122 -6.26 -5.24 -1.14
C ILE A 122 -5.08 -4.27 -1.30
N ALA A 123 -5.04 -3.18 -0.49
CA ALA A 123 -3.96 -2.19 -0.55
C ALA A 123 -2.58 -2.77 -0.24
N ARG A 124 -2.50 -3.80 0.61
CA ARG A 124 -1.24 -4.51 0.96
C ARG A 124 -0.78 -5.51 -0.08
N HIS A 125 -1.65 -5.89 -1.00
CA HIS A 125 -1.31 -6.86 -2.02
C HIS A 125 -0.27 -6.27 -3.00
N ASP A 126 0.66 -7.09 -3.47
CA ASP A 126 1.72 -6.65 -4.39
C ASP A 126 1.18 -6.09 -5.71
N ASP A 127 0.00 -6.55 -6.12
CA ASP A 127 -0.74 -6.05 -7.27
C ASP A 127 -2.20 -5.79 -6.86
N SER A 128 -2.43 -4.65 -6.21
CA SER A 128 -3.76 -4.20 -5.78
C SER A 128 -4.70 -3.96 -6.96
N ARG A 129 -4.17 -3.52 -8.11
CA ARG A 129 -4.92 -3.32 -9.34
C ARG A 129 -5.48 -4.64 -9.86
N MET A 130 -4.66 -5.70 -9.92
CA MET A 130 -5.09 -7.04 -10.32
C MET A 130 -6.21 -7.55 -9.41
N CYS A 131 -6.12 -7.32 -8.09
CA CYS A 131 -7.18 -7.70 -7.15
C CYS A 131 -8.52 -7.02 -7.46
N ILE A 132 -8.52 -5.72 -7.75
CA ILE A 132 -9.72 -4.98 -8.13
C ILE A 132 -10.29 -5.47 -9.46
N MET A 133 -9.45 -5.68 -10.47
CA MET A 133 -9.87 -6.21 -11.77
C MET A 133 -10.46 -7.62 -11.65
N LEU A 134 -9.84 -8.50 -10.85
CA LEU A 134 -10.36 -9.82 -10.56
C LEU A 134 -11.74 -9.76 -9.92
N LEU A 135 -11.93 -8.87 -8.92
CA LEU A 135 -13.21 -8.66 -8.28
C LEU A 135 -14.26 -8.20 -9.31
N GLY A 136 -13.93 -7.24 -10.18
CA GLY A 136 -14.80 -6.82 -11.28
C GLY A 136 -15.22 -7.99 -12.16
N THR A 137 -14.26 -8.80 -12.61
CA THR A 137 -14.52 -9.98 -13.46
C THR A 137 -15.43 -11.01 -12.76
N ILE A 138 -15.25 -11.22 -11.45
CA ILE A 138 -16.12 -12.12 -10.66
C ILE A 138 -17.55 -11.59 -10.63
N LEU A 139 -17.73 -10.27 -10.44
CA LEU A 139 -19.05 -9.63 -10.36
C LEU A 139 -19.77 -9.58 -11.73
N GLU A 140 -19.02 -9.55 -12.83
CA GLU A 140 -19.59 -9.62 -14.20
C GLU A 140 -20.16 -11.01 -14.53
N ASN A 141 -19.79 -12.06 -13.79
CA ASN A 141 -20.29 -13.41 -13.99
C ASN A 141 -21.42 -13.76 -13.01
N PRO A 142 -22.69 -13.87 -13.47
CA PRO A 142 -23.82 -14.16 -12.60
C PRO A 142 -23.64 -15.47 -11.82
N GLY A 143 -23.82 -15.40 -10.51
CA GLY A 143 -23.74 -16.55 -9.60
C GLY A 143 -22.33 -17.03 -9.30
N LEU A 144 -21.26 -16.42 -9.84
CA LEU A 144 -19.89 -16.80 -9.52
C LEU A 144 -19.50 -16.32 -8.12
N ALA A 145 -19.89 -15.10 -7.75
CA ALA A 145 -19.64 -14.53 -6.43
C ALA A 145 -20.26 -15.39 -5.32
N GLU A 146 -21.51 -15.80 -5.49
CA GLU A 146 -22.23 -16.66 -4.54
C GLU A 146 -21.55 -18.01 -4.37
N ARG A 147 -21.15 -18.66 -5.46
CA ARG A 147 -20.43 -19.96 -5.42
C ARG A 147 -19.09 -19.84 -4.72
N LEU A 148 -18.34 -18.76 -4.97
CA LEU A 148 -17.08 -18.51 -4.28
C LEU A 148 -17.28 -18.30 -2.79
N ILE A 149 -18.30 -17.55 -2.39
CA ILE A 149 -18.65 -17.35 -0.98
C ILE A 149 -19.01 -18.68 -0.32
N GLU A 150 -19.78 -19.54 -0.98
CA GLU A 150 -20.12 -20.86 -0.47
C GLU A 150 -18.89 -21.75 -0.27
N VAL A 151 -17.97 -21.76 -1.26
CA VAL A 151 -16.72 -22.54 -1.18
C VAL A 151 -15.82 -22.04 -0.06
N LEU A 152 -15.70 -20.72 0.12
CA LEU A 152 -14.85 -20.10 1.14
C LEU A 152 -15.44 -20.27 2.56
N LYS A 153 -16.76 -20.39 2.69
CA LYS A 153 -17.44 -20.66 3.96
C LYS A 153 -17.52 -22.15 4.31
N ALA A 154 -17.29 -23.03 3.34
CA ALA A 154 -17.26 -24.48 3.59
C ALA A 154 -16.08 -24.82 4.52
N PRO A 155 -16.30 -25.57 5.62
CA PRO A 155 -15.20 -26.01 6.47
C PRO A 155 -14.25 -26.87 5.65
N ALA A 156 -12.94 -26.64 5.79
CA ALA A 156 -11.92 -27.40 5.11
C ALA A 156 -12.14 -28.92 5.32
N PRO A 157 -12.05 -29.77 4.28
CA PRO A 157 -12.22 -31.20 4.45
C PRO A 157 -11.16 -31.71 5.41
N SER A 158 -11.63 -32.35 6.52
CA SER A 158 -10.77 -32.93 7.55
C SER A 158 -9.81 -33.94 6.92
N PRO A 159 -8.49 -33.88 7.13
CA PRO A 159 -7.52 -34.77 6.49
C PRO A 159 -7.43 -36.16 7.15
N ASP A 160 -8.51 -36.75 7.65
CA ASP A 160 -8.46 -38.06 8.30
C ASP A 160 -9.64 -38.95 7.94
N ARG A 161 -9.50 -39.69 6.83
CA ARG A 161 -10.06 -41.05 6.70
C ARG A 161 -9.06 -41.94 6.00
N LYS A 162 -8.10 -42.49 6.78
CA LYS A 162 -7.38 -43.70 6.36
C LYS A 162 -8.39 -44.81 6.07
N PRO A 163 -8.31 -45.49 4.92
CA PRO A 163 -9.16 -46.65 4.64
C PRO A 163 -8.79 -47.77 5.60
N ARG A 164 -9.77 -48.21 6.43
CA ARG A 164 -9.64 -49.45 7.21
C ARG A 164 -9.38 -50.60 6.22
N ARG A 165 -8.18 -51.15 6.26
CA ARG A 165 -7.88 -52.48 5.64
C ARG A 165 -8.79 -53.50 6.35
N ARG A 166 -9.67 -54.13 5.59
CA ARG A 166 -10.33 -55.37 6.02
C ARG A 166 -9.29 -56.51 5.89
N SER A 167 -9.08 -57.18 6.99
CA SER A 167 -8.48 -58.53 7.06
C SER A 167 -9.49 -59.53 6.68
#